data_09fb3e4b01bf0404655c18ba445d2c7d
#
_entry.id   09fb3e4b01bf0404655c18ba445d2c7d
#
_cell.length_a   1.000
_cell.length_b   1.000
_cell.length_c   1.000
_cell.angle_alpha   90.00
_cell.angle_beta   90.00
_cell.angle_gamma   90.00
#
_symmetry.space_group_name_H-M   'P 1'
#
loop_
_entity.id
_entity.type
_entity.pdbx_description
1 polymer ?
#
loop_
_entity_poly.entity_id
_entity_poly.type
_entity_poly.pdbx_seq_one_letter_code
_entity_poly.pdbx_strand_id
1 'polypeptide(L)'
;MLAEPKLVALFLLVAVECLSLSASTIEVTEPAGAAHGYPGLCDINGKKLADGEFRQWIENKRLHVVITYKFSDGDVYEEQAQFQQQPALTQEKWSWKESKNGASQREFAADFLSGMASAHIRKDNKDVSKKIDVEPGRTFAGFGFSIALSNLRKRLLGGEQVQLKAVGFSPFPSLTPQVVTVTTSYGGLDRMRMSGRLLKGDRFIIHPELSIIAKLFVNVPDTKIWLTNPAPAGFLRWEGPIMLPDDPIIRVDLLSGAKSGPAEPEVR
;
A
#
# COMPACT_ATOMS: atom_id res chain seq x y z
N MET A 1 -19.95 76.64 3.59
CA MET A 1 -19.79 75.60 4.61
C MET A 1 -20.16 74.28 3.99
N LEU A 2 -19.19 73.52 3.54
CA LEU A 2 -19.34 72.23 2.88
C LEU A 2 -19.03 71.10 3.92
N ALA A 3 -20.00 70.28 4.17
CA ALA A 3 -19.83 69.10 5.06
C ALA A 3 -19.26 67.91 4.30
N GLU A 4 -18.11 67.40 4.75
CA GLU A 4 -17.52 66.20 4.21
C GLU A 4 -18.24 64.93 4.69
N PRO A 5 -18.48 63.93 3.81
CA PRO A 5 -18.98 62.64 4.25
C PRO A 5 -17.81 61.72 4.70
N LYS A 6 -17.82 61.29 5.93
CA LYS A 6 -16.91 60.28 6.48
C LYS A 6 -17.21 58.94 5.86
N LEU A 7 -16.27 58.42 5.08
CA LEU A 7 -16.28 57.11 4.52
C LEU A 7 -15.95 56.07 5.63
N VAL A 8 -16.95 55.31 6.08
CA VAL A 8 -16.76 54.20 7.03
C VAL A 8 -16.39 52.99 6.20
N ALA A 9 -15.10 52.63 6.19
CA ALA A 9 -14.62 51.39 5.59
C ALA A 9 -14.92 50.24 6.53
N LEU A 10 -15.92 49.43 6.18
CA LEU A 10 -16.27 48.18 6.86
C LEU A 10 -15.29 47.07 6.40
N PHE A 11 -14.27 46.81 7.21
CA PHE A 11 -13.40 45.66 7.02
C PHE A 11 -14.16 44.39 7.40
N LEU A 12 -14.65 43.65 6.38
CA LEU A 12 -15.16 42.30 6.55
C LEU A 12 -13.97 41.35 6.74
N LEU A 13 -13.65 41.03 8.00
CA LEU A 13 -12.66 40.02 8.35
C LEU A 13 -13.29 38.65 8.07
N VAL A 14 -13.07 38.11 6.88
CA VAL A 14 -13.40 36.71 6.59
C VAL A 14 -12.39 35.83 7.34
N ALA A 15 -12.76 35.36 8.52
CA ALA A 15 -12.04 34.32 9.21
C ALA A 15 -12.21 33.02 8.39
N VAL A 16 -11.23 32.72 7.55
CA VAL A 16 -11.09 31.38 6.97
C VAL A 16 -10.66 30.49 8.12
N GLU A 17 -11.62 29.85 8.79
CA GLU A 17 -11.32 28.73 9.65
C GLU A 17 -10.71 27.63 8.79
N CYS A 18 -9.38 27.57 8.78
CA CYS A 18 -8.67 26.36 8.38
C CYS A 18 -9.11 25.25 9.33
N LEU A 19 -10.16 24.53 8.96
CA LEU A 19 -10.48 23.24 9.53
C LEU A 19 -9.24 22.37 9.30
N SER A 20 -8.34 22.38 10.28
CA SER A 20 -7.32 21.35 10.39
C SER A 20 -8.09 20.05 10.50
N LEU A 21 -8.29 19.34 9.36
CA LEU A 21 -8.73 17.96 9.37
C LEU A 21 -7.67 17.21 10.17
N SER A 22 -7.89 17.10 11.48
CA SER A 22 -7.16 16.15 12.32
C SER A 22 -7.40 14.80 11.70
N ALA A 23 -6.43 14.35 10.94
CA ALA A 23 -6.50 13.08 10.25
C ALA A 23 -6.58 11.99 11.33
N SER A 24 -7.80 11.50 11.55
CA SER A 24 -8.11 10.47 12.54
C SER A 24 -7.36 9.18 12.23
N THR A 25 -6.91 8.49 13.28
CA THR A 25 -6.41 7.11 13.20
C THR A 25 -7.48 6.21 12.56
N ILE A 26 -7.06 5.15 11.88
CA ILE A 26 -7.99 4.20 11.25
C ILE A 26 -8.68 3.37 12.35
N GLU A 27 -9.98 3.56 12.47
CA GLU A 27 -10.82 2.68 13.28
C GLU A 27 -10.93 1.30 12.63
N VAL A 28 -10.83 0.23 13.42
CA VAL A 28 -10.96 -1.13 12.91
C VAL A 28 -12.42 -1.50 12.80
N THR A 29 -12.95 -1.43 11.60
CA THR A 29 -14.35 -1.82 11.27
C THR A 29 -14.44 -3.24 10.73
N GLU A 30 -13.37 -3.73 10.10
CA GLU A 30 -13.25 -5.08 9.55
C GLU A 30 -11.97 -5.74 10.12
N PRO A 31 -12.02 -6.31 11.34
CA PRO A 31 -10.84 -6.94 11.94
C PRO A 31 -10.40 -8.16 11.12
N ALA A 32 -9.14 -8.16 10.72
CA ALA A 32 -8.55 -9.27 10.01
C ALA A 32 -8.29 -10.44 10.98
N GLY A 33 -8.66 -11.65 10.57
CA GLY A 33 -8.47 -12.89 11.31
C GLY A 33 -7.38 -13.78 10.69
N ALA A 34 -7.44 -15.09 10.98
CA ALA A 34 -6.55 -16.07 10.35
C ALA A 34 -6.96 -16.30 8.89
N ALA A 35 -5.97 -16.37 8.01
CA ALA A 35 -6.16 -16.67 6.61
C ALA A 35 -4.93 -17.37 6.03
N HIS A 36 -5.17 -18.19 5.00
CA HIS A 36 -4.13 -18.87 4.23
C HIS A 36 -4.50 -18.88 2.76
N GLY A 37 -3.55 -18.63 1.88
CA GLY A 37 -3.78 -18.58 0.45
C GLY A 37 -2.52 -18.81 -0.37
N TYR A 38 -2.70 -18.97 -1.68
CA TYR A 38 -1.61 -19.24 -2.62
C TYR A 38 -1.61 -18.18 -3.73
N PRO A 39 -1.11 -16.96 -3.46
CA PRO A 39 -1.04 -15.91 -4.46
C PRO A 39 -0.07 -16.28 -5.57
N GLY A 40 -0.36 -15.83 -6.80
CA GLY A 40 0.58 -15.86 -7.90
C GLY A 40 1.20 -14.48 -8.12
N LEU A 41 2.51 -14.41 -8.25
CA LEU A 41 3.20 -13.23 -8.69
C LEU A 41 3.37 -13.28 -10.20
N CYS A 42 2.93 -12.24 -10.90
CA CYS A 42 2.94 -12.13 -12.35
C CYS A 42 3.61 -10.82 -12.79
N ASP A 43 4.06 -10.75 -14.02
CA ASP A 43 4.32 -9.47 -14.66
C ASP A 43 3.01 -8.73 -14.97
N ILE A 44 3.09 -7.50 -15.42
CA ILE A 44 1.90 -6.67 -15.72
C ILE A 44 1.05 -7.25 -16.87
N ASN A 45 1.64 -8.07 -17.74
CA ASN A 45 0.94 -8.75 -18.85
C ASN A 45 0.27 -10.06 -18.39
N GLY A 46 0.46 -10.46 -17.13
CA GLY A 46 -0.13 -11.65 -16.54
C GLY A 46 0.67 -12.93 -16.73
N LYS A 47 1.92 -12.85 -17.22
CA LYS A 47 2.83 -13.99 -17.23
C LYS A 47 3.26 -14.28 -15.80
N LYS A 48 3.02 -15.52 -15.35
CA LYS A 48 3.40 -15.95 -14.01
C LYS A 48 4.92 -15.97 -13.86
N LEU A 49 5.41 -15.36 -12.81
CA LEU A 49 6.82 -15.27 -12.43
C LEU A 49 7.15 -16.22 -11.27
N ALA A 50 6.27 -16.28 -10.25
CA ALA A 50 6.48 -17.08 -9.06
C ALA A 50 5.18 -17.63 -8.47
N ASP A 51 5.30 -18.72 -7.73
CA ASP A 51 4.26 -19.24 -6.84
C ASP A 51 4.41 -18.63 -5.46
N GLY A 52 3.30 -18.22 -4.86
CA GLY A 52 3.31 -17.63 -3.54
C GLY A 52 2.58 -18.45 -2.50
N GLU A 53 2.89 -18.20 -1.26
CA GLU A 53 2.17 -18.60 -0.07
C GLU A 53 1.91 -17.39 0.80
N PHE A 54 0.66 -17.19 1.17
CA PHE A 54 0.20 -16.16 2.09
C PHE A 54 -0.31 -16.82 3.36
N ARG A 55 0.19 -16.36 4.51
CA ARG A 55 -0.29 -16.77 5.83
C ARG A 55 -0.55 -15.55 6.69
N GLN A 56 -1.67 -15.60 7.38
CA GLN A 56 -2.10 -14.57 8.32
C GLN A 56 -2.66 -15.26 9.56
N TRP A 57 -2.24 -14.83 10.75
CA TRP A 57 -2.72 -15.38 12.03
C TRP A 57 -2.69 -14.35 13.14
N ILE A 58 -3.42 -14.63 14.22
CA ILE A 58 -3.41 -13.84 15.44
C ILE A 58 -2.56 -14.56 16.49
N GLU A 59 -1.58 -13.86 17.03
CA GLU A 59 -0.75 -14.33 18.13
C GLU A 59 -0.49 -13.16 19.09
N ASN A 60 -0.65 -13.39 20.40
CA ASN A 60 -0.48 -12.36 21.45
C ASN A 60 -1.25 -11.06 21.14
N LYS A 61 -2.47 -11.18 20.63
CA LYS A 61 -3.35 -10.06 20.21
C LYS A 61 -2.75 -9.22 19.05
N ARG A 62 -1.79 -9.73 18.34
CA ARG A 62 -1.20 -9.12 17.14
C ARG A 62 -1.59 -9.93 15.91
N LEU A 63 -1.89 -9.23 14.84
CA LEU A 63 -2.04 -9.82 13.52
C LEU A 63 -0.66 -9.93 12.89
N HIS A 64 -0.30 -11.13 12.49
CA HIS A 64 0.92 -11.44 11.75
C HIS A 64 0.56 -11.80 10.32
N VAL A 65 1.38 -11.34 9.38
CA VAL A 65 1.26 -11.63 7.95
C VAL A 65 2.63 -12.05 7.43
N VAL A 66 2.67 -13.13 6.67
CA VAL A 66 3.86 -13.56 5.92
C VAL A 66 3.41 -13.91 4.50
N ILE A 67 4.10 -13.36 3.51
CA ILE A 67 3.91 -13.65 2.10
C ILE A 67 5.25 -14.08 1.54
N THR A 68 5.31 -15.26 0.93
CA THR A 68 6.54 -15.79 0.32
C THR A 68 6.28 -16.09 -1.14
N TYR A 69 7.15 -15.67 -2.05
CA TYR A 69 7.14 -16.03 -3.47
C TYR A 69 8.38 -16.81 -3.82
N LYS A 70 8.19 -17.95 -4.49
CA LYS A 70 9.27 -18.85 -4.93
C LYS A 70 9.32 -18.85 -6.45
N PHE A 71 10.43 -18.40 -7.00
CA PHE A 71 10.69 -18.38 -8.43
C PHE A 71 11.26 -19.73 -8.89
N SER A 72 11.12 -20.02 -10.18
CA SER A 72 11.58 -21.29 -10.76
C SER A 72 13.11 -21.46 -10.76
N ASP A 73 13.86 -20.36 -10.69
CA ASP A 73 15.32 -20.31 -10.58
C ASP A 73 15.86 -20.42 -9.15
N GLY A 74 14.95 -20.57 -8.16
CA GLY A 74 15.27 -20.72 -6.75
C GLY A 74 15.36 -19.40 -5.98
N ASP A 75 15.11 -18.26 -6.64
CA ASP A 75 14.99 -16.97 -5.95
C ASP A 75 13.74 -16.96 -5.07
N VAL A 76 13.80 -16.23 -3.96
CA VAL A 76 12.71 -16.12 -2.98
C VAL A 76 12.52 -14.67 -2.60
N TYR A 77 11.26 -14.19 -2.67
CA TYR A 77 10.84 -12.94 -2.05
C TYR A 77 9.97 -13.24 -0.84
N GLU A 78 10.20 -12.53 0.23
CA GLU A 78 9.43 -12.67 1.47
C GLU A 78 9.05 -11.31 2.02
N GLU A 79 7.78 -11.14 2.34
CA GLU A 79 7.26 -9.99 3.06
C GLU A 79 6.70 -10.45 4.41
N GLN A 80 7.03 -9.71 5.47
CA GLN A 80 6.48 -9.93 6.80
C GLN A 80 5.91 -8.62 7.35
N ALA A 81 4.78 -8.72 8.05
CA ALA A 81 4.18 -7.58 8.73
C ALA A 81 3.50 -7.99 10.03
N GLN A 82 3.49 -7.05 10.99
CA GLN A 82 2.83 -7.21 12.28
C GLN A 82 1.98 -5.98 12.58
N PHE A 83 0.75 -6.22 13.08
CA PHE A 83 -0.21 -5.16 13.36
C PHE A 83 -0.86 -5.31 14.73
N GLN A 84 -1.13 -4.18 15.37
CA GLN A 84 -2.14 -4.05 16.39
C GLN A 84 -3.45 -3.63 15.72
N GLN A 85 -4.56 -4.31 16.06
CA GLN A 85 -5.88 -3.96 15.52
C GLN A 85 -6.78 -3.23 16.52
N GLN A 86 -6.44 -3.20 17.79
CA GLN A 86 -7.22 -2.55 18.83
C GLN A 86 -6.30 -1.70 19.74
N PRO A 87 -6.71 -0.48 20.17
CA PRO A 87 -8.00 0.17 19.89
C PRO A 87 -8.13 0.74 18.46
N ALA A 88 -7.02 0.90 17.73
CA ALA A 88 -6.97 1.37 16.37
C ALA A 88 -5.96 0.53 15.56
N LEU A 89 -6.11 0.51 14.24
CA LEU A 89 -5.16 -0.17 13.36
C LEU A 89 -3.81 0.53 13.41
N THR A 90 -2.76 -0.21 13.77
CA THR A 90 -1.38 0.28 13.76
C THR A 90 -0.47 -0.81 13.22
N GLN A 91 0.32 -0.50 12.22
CA GLN A 91 1.41 -1.38 11.80
C GLN A 91 2.57 -1.20 12.76
N GLU A 92 3.08 -2.29 13.35
CA GLU A 92 4.16 -2.26 14.33
C GLU A 92 5.51 -2.59 13.69
N LYS A 93 5.52 -3.55 12.76
CA LYS A 93 6.72 -3.99 12.04
C LYS A 93 6.39 -4.34 10.59
N TRP A 94 7.37 -4.17 9.75
CA TRP A 94 7.34 -4.61 8.37
C TRP A 94 8.75 -4.92 7.89
N SER A 95 8.89 -5.96 7.06
CA SER A 95 10.12 -6.26 6.33
C SER A 95 9.81 -6.88 4.99
N TRP A 96 10.71 -6.66 4.04
CA TRP A 96 10.71 -7.29 2.74
C TRP A 96 12.13 -7.74 2.39
N LYS A 97 12.27 -8.96 1.88
CA LYS A 97 13.54 -9.59 1.59
C LYS A 97 13.53 -10.29 0.25
N GLU A 98 14.57 -10.08 -0.53
CA GLU A 98 14.90 -10.84 -1.72
C GLU A 98 16.13 -11.70 -1.46
N SER A 99 16.04 -13.00 -1.73
CA SER A 99 17.13 -13.95 -1.60
C SER A 99 17.38 -14.66 -2.91
N LYS A 100 18.64 -14.85 -3.25
CA LYS A 100 19.10 -15.61 -4.42
C LYS A 100 20.02 -16.72 -3.97
N ASN A 101 19.70 -17.98 -4.32
CA ASN A 101 20.45 -19.15 -3.86
C ASN A 101 20.69 -19.15 -2.33
N GLY A 102 19.68 -18.76 -1.56
CA GLY A 102 19.73 -18.68 -0.10
C GLY A 102 20.49 -17.48 0.47
N ALA A 103 21.12 -16.66 -0.35
CA ALA A 103 21.82 -15.44 0.11
C ALA A 103 20.95 -14.21 -0.10
N SER A 104 20.81 -13.37 0.92
CA SER A 104 20.10 -12.08 0.82
C SER A 104 20.73 -11.18 -0.23
N GLN A 105 19.91 -10.60 -1.08
CA GLN A 105 20.31 -9.62 -2.10
C GLN A 105 19.84 -8.23 -1.75
N ARG A 106 18.57 -8.09 -1.33
CA ARG A 106 17.97 -6.85 -0.89
C ARG A 106 17.12 -7.12 0.34
N GLU A 107 17.25 -6.27 1.35
CA GLU A 107 16.40 -6.30 2.55
C GLU A 107 15.95 -4.88 2.86
N PHE A 108 14.67 -4.73 3.18
CA PHE A 108 14.06 -3.47 3.61
C PHE A 108 13.24 -3.75 4.85
N ALA A 109 13.32 -2.88 5.84
CA ALA A 109 12.55 -3.05 7.07
C ALA A 109 12.12 -1.70 7.66
N ALA A 110 11.02 -1.72 8.39
CA ALA A 110 10.57 -0.61 9.22
C ALA A 110 10.02 -1.14 10.55
N ASP A 111 10.54 -0.58 11.63
CA ASP A 111 9.99 -0.73 12.98
C ASP A 111 9.25 0.58 13.30
N PHE A 112 7.92 0.52 13.28
CA PHE A 112 7.06 1.69 13.46
C PHE A 112 6.97 2.12 14.92
N LEU A 113 7.34 1.24 15.87
CA LEU A 113 7.34 1.56 17.29
C LEU A 113 8.55 2.42 17.67
N SER A 114 9.70 2.09 17.11
CA SER A 114 10.93 2.87 17.33
C SER A 114 11.10 4.02 16.32
N GLY A 115 10.37 3.99 15.22
CA GLY A 115 10.51 4.91 14.09
C GLY A 115 11.82 4.69 13.32
N MET A 116 12.35 3.46 13.29
CA MET A 116 13.56 3.12 12.55
C MET A 116 13.23 2.39 11.26
N ALA A 117 13.85 2.80 10.16
CA ALA A 117 13.80 2.06 8.91
C ALA A 117 15.19 1.79 8.37
N SER A 118 15.38 0.62 7.75
CA SER A 118 16.66 0.17 7.23
C SER A 118 16.52 -0.44 5.85
N ALA A 119 17.59 -0.36 5.07
CA ALA A 119 17.73 -1.02 3.79
C ALA A 119 19.14 -1.58 3.64
N HIS A 120 19.24 -2.80 3.10
CA HIS A 120 20.47 -3.45 2.71
C HIS A 120 20.39 -3.87 1.25
N ILE A 121 21.38 -3.50 0.44
CA ILE A 121 21.54 -3.94 -0.96
C ILE A 121 22.93 -4.51 -1.15
N ARG A 122 23.01 -5.83 -1.28
CA ARG A 122 24.29 -6.56 -1.37
C ARG A 122 25.12 -6.15 -2.58
N LYS A 123 24.48 -6.03 -3.76
CA LYS A 123 25.18 -5.68 -5.01
C LYS A 123 25.98 -4.39 -4.89
N ASP A 124 25.44 -3.41 -4.19
CA ASP A 124 26.05 -2.09 -4.06
C ASP A 124 26.80 -1.93 -2.75
N ASN A 125 26.83 -2.98 -1.89
CA ASN A 125 27.35 -2.96 -0.53
C ASN A 125 26.80 -1.76 0.27
N LYS A 126 25.48 -1.52 0.14
CA LYS A 126 24.80 -0.41 0.79
C LYS A 126 24.02 -0.89 1.99
N ASP A 127 24.37 -0.33 3.15
CA ASP A 127 23.63 -0.46 4.40
C ASP A 127 23.21 0.92 4.87
N VAL A 128 21.92 1.11 5.06
CA VAL A 128 21.36 2.36 5.55
C VAL A 128 20.37 2.06 6.65
N SER A 129 20.51 2.79 7.75
CA SER A 129 19.49 2.82 8.81
C SER A 129 19.23 4.27 9.19
N LYS A 130 17.95 4.66 9.25
CA LYS A 130 17.55 6.04 9.50
C LYS A 130 16.28 6.11 10.32
N LYS A 131 16.20 7.09 11.20
CA LYS A 131 14.95 7.45 11.87
C LYS A 131 14.00 8.09 10.87
N ILE A 132 12.76 7.64 10.85
CA ILE A 132 11.66 8.14 10.02
C ILE A 132 10.54 8.69 10.90
N ASP A 133 9.76 9.63 10.36
CA ASP A 133 8.63 10.24 11.06
C ASP A 133 7.37 9.38 10.89
N VAL A 134 7.12 8.51 11.88
CA VAL A 134 5.97 7.59 11.90
C VAL A 134 4.79 8.25 12.59
N GLU A 135 3.63 8.26 11.94
CA GLU A 135 2.34 8.57 12.55
C GLU A 135 1.59 7.25 12.81
N PRO A 136 1.47 6.81 14.08
CA PRO A 136 0.76 5.58 14.41
C PRO A 136 -0.68 5.59 13.88
N GLY A 137 -1.10 4.48 13.27
CA GLY A 137 -2.43 4.37 12.66
C GLY A 137 -2.61 5.10 11.33
N ARG A 138 -1.55 5.72 10.79
CA ARG A 138 -1.56 6.41 9.50
C ARG A 138 -0.38 6.06 8.60
N THR A 139 0.72 5.55 9.16
CA THR A 139 1.91 5.14 8.41
C THR A 139 1.91 3.64 8.19
N PHE A 140 2.04 3.22 6.93
CA PHE A 140 2.00 1.82 6.51
C PHE A 140 3.11 1.51 5.50
N ALA A 141 3.41 0.20 5.37
CA ALA A 141 4.27 -0.34 4.33
C ALA A 141 3.68 -1.64 3.77
N GLY A 142 3.95 -1.94 2.51
CA GLY A 142 3.64 -3.20 1.85
C GLY A 142 2.17 -3.63 2.01
N PHE A 143 1.94 -4.86 2.43
CA PHE A 143 0.62 -5.44 2.64
C PHE A 143 -0.23 -4.67 3.68
N GLY A 144 0.41 -3.83 4.51
CA GLY A 144 -0.28 -2.95 5.46
C GLY A 144 -1.35 -2.07 4.82
N PHE A 145 -1.16 -1.66 3.58
CA PHE A 145 -2.19 -0.92 2.83
C PHE A 145 -3.44 -1.74 2.56
N SER A 146 -3.34 -3.06 2.33
CA SER A 146 -4.51 -3.91 2.14
C SER A 146 -5.38 -3.97 3.40
N ILE A 147 -4.75 -4.05 4.57
CA ILE A 147 -5.46 -4.03 5.86
C ILE A 147 -6.05 -2.64 6.14
N ALA A 148 -5.31 -1.57 5.86
CA ALA A 148 -5.80 -0.20 6.03
C ALA A 148 -7.02 0.10 5.14
N LEU A 149 -6.94 -0.27 3.85
CA LEU A 149 -8.00 -0.03 2.87
C LEU A 149 -9.27 -0.83 3.17
N SER A 150 -9.18 -2.06 3.72
CA SER A 150 -10.38 -2.80 4.15
C SER A 150 -11.16 -2.02 5.20
N ASN A 151 -10.47 -1.41 6.17
CA ASN A 151 -11.08 -0.61 7.21
C ASN A 151 -11.54 0.80 6.73
N LEU A 152 -10.90 1.35 5.70
CA LEU A 152 -11.30 2.61 5.08
C LEU A 152 -12.35 2.45 3.98
N ARG A 153 -12.68 1.21 3.60
CA ARG A 153 -13.51 0.88 2.44
C ARG A 153 -14.81 1.69 2.37
N LYS A 154 -15.55 1.78 3.48
CA LYS A 154 -16.84 2.51 3.52
C LYS A 154 -16.66 3.99 3.19
N ARG A 155 -15.64 4.64 3.72
CA ARG A 155 -15.32 6.06 3.47
C ARG A 155 -14.95 6.29 2.00
N LEU A 156 -14.06 5.44 1.48
CA LEU A 156 -13.59 5.52 0.09
C LEU A 156 -14.70 5.26 -0.92
N LEU A 157 -15.59 4.27 -0.67
CA LEU A 157 -16.77 4.03 -1.50
C LEU A 157 -17.76 5.21 -1.46
N GLY A 158 -17.78 5.98 -0.37
CA GLY A 158 -18.54 7.24 -0.25
C GLY A 158 -17.92 8.41 -1.01
N GLY A 159 -16.81 8.20 -1.74
CA GLY A 159 -16.14 9.23 -2.54
C GLY A 159 -15.09 10.05 -1.76
N GLU A 160 -14.83 9.71 -0.50
CA GLU A 160 -13.79 10.38 0.29
C GLU A 160 -12.41 10.00 -0.25
N GLN A 161 -11.49 10.97 -0.25
CA GLN A 161 -10.07 10.73 -0.43
C GLN A 161 -9.39 10.77 0.94
N VAL A 162 -8.57 9.77 1.24
CA VAL A 162 -7.91 9.65 2.54
C VAL A 162 -6.41 9.73 2.36
N GLN A 163 -5.78 10.66 3.07
CA GLN A 163 -4.33 10.76 3.12
C GLN A 163 -3.75 9.81 4.17
N LEU A 164 -2.81 8.99 3.74
CA LEU A 164 -2.00 8.11 4.55
C LEU A 164 -0.52 8.44 4.34
N LYS A 165 0.33 7.75 5.07
CA LYS A 165 1.78 7.82 4.91
C LYS A 165 2.32 6.44 4.53
N ALA A 166 3.20 6.40 3.55
CA ALA A 166 3.90 5.21 3.09
C ALA A 166 5.36 5.27 3.51
N VAL A 167 5.87 4.19 4.10
CA VAL A 167 7.31 4.00 4.20
C VAL A 167 7.81 3.57 2.84
N GLY A 168 8.71 4.33 2.27
CA GLY A 168 9.35 4.08 1.00
C GLY A 168 10.86 4.23 1.09
N PHE A 169 11.53 3.81 0.03
CA PHE A 169 12.98 3.89 -0.08
C PHE A 169 13.33 4.58 -1.39
N SER A 170 13.98 5.74 -1.29
CA SER A 170 14.42 6.47 -2.47
C SER A 170 15.75 5.90 -2.96
N PRO A 171 15.86 5.50 -4.24
CA PRO A 171 17.15 5.05 -4.78
C PRO A 171 18.11 6.21 -5.06
N PHE A 172 17.62 7.47 -5.09
CA PHE A 172 18.39 8.64 -5.51
C PHE A 172 18.32 9.79 -4.50
N PRO A 173 19.42 10.54 -4.23
CA PRO A 173 20.78 10.34 -4.73
C PRO A 173 21.50 9.18 -4.04
N SER A 174 20.96 8.67 -2.95
CA SER A 174 21.41 7.48 -2.23
C SER A 174 20.21 6.76 -1.68
N LEU A 175 20.29 5.43 -1.56
CA LEU A 175 19.26 4.63 -0.92
C LEU A 175 18.93 5.21 0.46
N THR A 176 17.72 5.76 0.61
CA THR A 176 17.33 6.44 1.85
C THR A 176 15.89 6.08 2.22
N PRO A 177 15.67 5.53 3.44
CA PRO A 177 14.33 5.38 3.99
C PRO A 177 13.67 6.75 4.18
N GLN A 178 12.40 6.85 3.79
CA GLN A 178 11.61 8.06 3.93
C GLN A 178 10.13 7.74 4.14
N VAL A 179 9.39 8.71 4.65
CA VAL A 179 7.93 8.65 4.72
C VAL A 179 7.37 9.59 3.68
N VAL A 180 6.51 9.06 2.82
CA VAL A 180 5.85 9.81 1.73
C VAL A 180 4.36 9.87 2.03
N THR A 181 3.76 11.06 1.90
CA THR A 181 2.30 11.18 1.92
C THR A 181 1.73 10.52 0.66
N VAL A 182 0.68 9.73 0.83
CA VAL A 182 -0.07 9.12 -0.27
C VAL A 182 -1.54 9.46 -0.13
N THR A 183 -2.20 9.72 -1.24
CA THR A 183 -3.66 9.87 -1.30
C THR A 183 -4.28 8.56 -1.75
N THR A 184 -5.20 8.03 -0.95
CA THR A 184 -5.98 6.84 -1.30
C THR A 184 -7.38 7.22 -1.77
N SER A 185 -7.84 6.59 -2.85
CA SER A 185 -9.14 6.85 -3.44
C SER A 185 -9.78 5.58 -3.99
N TYR A 186 -11.10 5.61 -4.18
CA TYR A 186 -11.84 4.55 -4.86
C TYR A 186 -11.68 4.69 -6.37
N GLY A 187 -11.16 3.65 -7.03
CA GLY A 187 -10.92 3.62 -8.47
C GLY A 187 -12.01 2.93 -9.29
N GLY A 188 -13.04 2.37 -8.64
CA GLY A 188 -14.15 1.71 -9.32
C GLY A 188 -14.32 0.22 -8.97
N LEU A 189 -15.42 -0.36 -9.45
CA LEU A 189 -15.71 -1.79 -9.31
C LEU A 189 -15.28 -2.52 -10.58
N ASP A 190 -14.37 -3.47 -10.43
CA ASP A 190 -13.91 -4.30 -11.53
C ASP A 190 -14.46 -5.72 -11.44
N ARG A 191 -14.65 -6.33 -12.61
CA ARG A 191 -14.92 -7.77 -12.73
C ARG A 191 -13.67 -8.44 -13.26
N MET A 192 -13.20 -9.46 -12.56
CA MET A 192 -12.00 -10.18 -12.94
C MET A 192 -12.19 -11.69 -12.87
N ARG A 193 -11.64 -12.39 -13.83
CA ARG A 193 -11.66 -13.86 -13.85
C ARG A 193 -10.39 -14.36 -13.15
N MET A 194 -10.57 -15.07 -12.04
CA MET A 194 -9.50 -15.68 -11.25
C MET A 194 -9.82 -17.15 -11.02
N SER A 195 -8.92 -18.05 -11.34
CA SER A 195 -9.12 -19.53 -11.23
C SER A 195 -10.45 -20.00 -11.80
N GLY A 196 -10.84 -19.49 -12.99
CA GLY A 196 -12.09 -19.82 -13.66
C GLY A 196 -13.36 -19.17 -13.09
N ARG A 197 -13.26 -18.47 -11.95
CA ARG A 197 -14.41 -17.79 -11.31
C ARG A 197 -14.41 -16.30 -11.66
N LEU A 198 -15.61 -15.76 -11.89
CA LEU A 198 -15.81 -14.33 -12.06
C LEU A 198 -15.99 -13.70 -10.67
N LEU A 199 -15.05 -12.86 -10.28
CA LEU A 199 -15.07 -12.16 -9.00
C LEU A 199 -15.29 -10.67 -9.26
N LYS A 200 -15.92 -10.00 -8.30
CA LYS A 200 -16.02 -8.55 -8.24
C LYS A 200 -15.02 -8.04 -7.21
N GLY A 201 -14.29 -7.00 -7.55
CA GLY A 201 -13.35 -6.35 -6.65
C GLY A 201 -13.48 -4.84 -6.70
N ASP A 202 -13.55 -4.21 -5.54
CA ASP A 202 -13.41 -2.78 -5.40
C ASP A 202 -11.94 -2.42 -5.58
N ARG A 203 -11.63 -1.60 -6.58
CA ARG A 203 -10.29 -1.11 -6.84
C ARG A 203 -10.05 0.16 -6.04
N PHE A 204 -8.93 0.19 -5.33
CA PHE A 204 -8.42 1.36 -4.65
C PHE A 204 -7.09 1.77 -5.29
N ILE A 205 -6.87 3.08 -5.37
CA ILE A 205 -5.67 3.69 -5.93
C ILE A 205 -4.92 4.37 -4.81
N ILE A 206 -3.62 4.11 -4.71
CA ILE A 206 -2.69 4.76 -3.80
C ILE A 206 -1.76 5.62 -4.65
N HIS A 207 -1.97 6.93 -4.61
CA HIS A 207 -1.21 7.92 -5.36
C HIS A 207 -0.17 8.59 -4.46
N PRO A 208 1.14 8.50 -4.76
CA PRO A 208 2.17 9.19 -3.97
C PRO A 208 2.17 10.70 -4.25
N GLU A 209 2.13 11.50 -3.18
CA GLU A 209 2.20 12.96 -3.23
C GLU A 209 3.67 13.40 -3.28
N LEU A 210 4.22 13.50 -4.48
CA LEU A 210 5.60 13.95 -4.67
C LEU A 210 5.63 15.48 -4.86
N SER A 211 6.65 16.14 -4.29
CA SER A 211 6.92 17.53 -4.61
C SER A 211 7.22 17.71 -6.11
N ILE A 212 6.98 18.90 -6.65
CA ILE A 212 7.24 19.22 -8.07
C ILE A 212 8.69 18.89 -8.45
N ILE A 213 9.64 19.19 -7.55
CA ILE A 213 11.06 18.91 -7.76
C ILE A 213 11.32 17.39 -7.79
N ALA A 214 10.71 16.62 -6.87
CA ALA A 214 10.88 15.18 -6.85
C ALA A 214 10.29 14.52 -8.12
N LYS A 215 9.16 15.02 -8.63
CA LYS A 215 8.54 14.55 -9.89
C LYS A 215 9.43 14.70 -11.13
N LEU A 216 10.39 15.61 -11.10
CA LEU A 216 11.35 15.80 -12.22
C LEU A 216 12.40 14.68 -12.28
N PHE A 217 12.63 13.98 -11.18
CA PHE A 217 13.70 12.98 -11.05
C PHE A 217 13.20 11.55 -10.84
N VAL A 218 11.98 11.39 -10.35
CA VAL A 218 11.41 10.06 -10.03
C VAL A 218 9.97 10.01 -10.48
N ASN A 219 9.64 9.06 -11.35
CA ASN A 219 8.27 8.72 -11.68
C ASN A 219 7.84 7.55 -10.79
N VAL A 220 7.08 7.83 -9.74
CA VAL A 220 6.53 6.79 -8.87
C VAL A 220 5.13 6.44 -9.37
N PRO A 221 4.90 5.24 -9.90
CA PRO A 221 3.60 4.85 -10.39
C PRO A 221 2.61 4.66 -9.23
N ASP A 222 1.32 4.79 -9.56
CA ASP A 222 0.26 4.44 -8.63
C ASP A 222 0.31 2.97 -8.27
N THR A 223 0.07 2.67 -7.01
CA THR A 223 -0.22 1.29 -6.58
C THR A 223 -1.73 1.09 -6.57
N LYS A 224 -2.19 -0.06 -7.07
CA LYS A 224 -3.61 -0.43 -7.10
C LYS A 224 -3.83 -1.70 -6.29
N ILE A 225 -4.89 -1.67 -5.47
CA ILE A 225 -5.28 -2.81 -4.64
C ILE A 225 -6.76 -3.10 -4.90
N TRP A 226 -7.08 -4.37 -5.09
CA TRP A 226 -8.47 -4.83 -5.22
C TRP A 226 -8.84 -5.67 -4.01
N LEU A 227 -9.97 -5.32 -3.42
CA LEU A 227 -10.58 -6.05 -2.32
C LEU A 227 -11.89 -6.69 -2.78
N THR A 228 -12.27 -7.82 -2.20
CA THR A 228 -13.51 -8.54 -2.56
C THR A 228 -14.76 -7.66 -2.39
N ASN A 229 -15.71 -7.80 -3.34
CA ASN A 229 -17.04 -7.22 -3.26
C ASN A 229 -18.08 -8.33 -3.49
N PRO A 230 -19.07 -8.53 -2.56
CA PRO A 230 -19.34 -7.75 -1.36
C PRO A 230 -18.34 -8.01 -0.20
N ALA A 231 -18.50 -7.25 0.90
CA ALA A 231 -17.81 -7.49 2.16
C ALA A 231 -18.09 -8.92 2.70
N PRO A 232 -17.20 -9.51 3.54
CA PRO A 232 -15.98 -8.89 4.09
C PRO A 232 -14.91 -8.67 3.04
N ALA A 233 -14.17 -7.55 3.20
CA ALA A 233 -13.17 -7.10 2.23
C ALA A 233 -11.88 -7.90 2.32
N GLY A 234 -11.81 -9.00 1.59
CA GLY A 234 -10.58 -9.80 1.44
C GLY A 234 -9.69 -9.27 0.31
N PHE A 235 -8.39 -9.43 0.44
CA PHE A 235 -7.43 -9.14 -0.62
C PHE A 235 -7.71 -9.99 -1.88
N LEU A 236 -7.68 -9.38 -3.05
CA LEU A 236 -7.79 -10.06 -4.34
C LEU A 236 -6.56 -9.88 -5.22
N ARG A 237 -6.14 -8.63 -5.39
CA ARG A 237 -5.06 -8.27 -6.31
C ARG A 237 -4.31 -7.06 -5.81
N TRP A 238 -3.04 -7.02 -6.14
CA TRP A 238 -2.17 -5.85 -6.02
C TRP A 238 -1.43 -5.62 -7.34
N GLU A 239 -1.28 -4.37 -7.76
CA GLU A 239 -0.43 -3.95 -8.88
C GLU A 239 0.41 -2.74 -8.44
N GLY A 240 1.71 -2.80 -8.70
CA GLY A 240 2.66 -1.73 -8.39
C GLY A 240 4.11 -2.18 -8.58
N PRO A 241 5.09 -1.32 -8.29
CA PRO A 241 6.49 -1.70 -8.34
C PRO A 241 6.81 -2.74 -7.26
N ILE A 242 7.78 -3.62 -7.50
CA ILE A 242 8.13 -4.68 -6.53
C ILE A 242 8.47 -4.09 -5.18
N MET A 243 9.42 -3.16 -5.12
CA MET A 243 9.87 -2.53 -3.89
C MET A 243 10.29 -1.07 -4.09
N LEU A 244 11.21 -0.80 -5.01
CA LEU A 244 11.68 0.53 -5.35
C LEU A 244 10.86 1.12 -6.49
N PRO A 245 10.75 2.46 -6.61
CA PRO A 245 9.97 3.12 -7.66
C PRO A 245 10.36 2.73 -9.09
N ASP A 246 11.62 2.37 -9.30
CA ASP A 246 12.22 1.95 -10.59
C ASP A 246 12.21 0.43 -10.80
N ASP A 247 11.74 -0.34 -9.81
CA ASP A 247 11.53 -1.78 -9.98
C ASP A 247 10.41 -2.05 -11.01
N PRO A 248 10.43 -3.23 -11.66
CA PRO A 248 9.35 -3.63 -12.55
C PRO A 248 7.97 -3.58 -11.88
N ILE A 249 6.97 -3.14 -12.62
CA ILE A 249 5.57 -3.25 -12.19
C ILE A 249 5.17 -4.72 -12.24
N ILE A 250 4.71 -5.21 -11.13
CA ILE A 250 4.21 -6.59 -10.99
C ILE A 250 2.74 -6.61 -10.58
N ARG A 251 2.14 -7.77 -10.73
CA ARG A 251 0.79 -8.07 -10.28
C ARG A 251 0.81 -9.30 -9.36
N VAL A 252 0.16 -9.17 -8.22
CA VAL A 252 -0.09 -10.27 -7.29
C VAL A 252 -1.58 -10.61 -7.32
N ASP A 253 -1.91 -11.83 -7.67
CA ASP A 253 -3.28 -12.36 -7.64
C ASP A 253 -3.40 -13.38 -6.50
N LEU A 254 -4.35 -13.20 -5.56
CA LEU A 254 -4.55 -14.16 -4.46
C LEU A 254 -4.90 -15.55 -4.96
N LEU A 255 -5.68 -15.62 -6.03
CA LEU A 255 -6.02 -16.85 -6.71
C LEU A 255 -5.20 -16.89 -8.01
N SER A 256 -4.06 -17.59 -8.00
CA SER A 256 -3.27 -17.76 -9.22
C SER A 256 -4.13 -18.48 -10.26
N GLY A 257 -4.29 -17.87 -11.44
CA GLY A 257 -5.09 -18.45 -12.51
C GLY A 257 -4.51 -19.78 -12.97
N ALA A 258 -5.34 -20.83 -13.01
CA ALA A 258 -5.14 -21.87 -14.01
C ALA A 258 -5.09 -21.18 -15.36
N LYS A 259 -4.18 -21.62 -16.26
CA LYS A 259 -3.97 -21.09 -17.61
C LYS A 259 -5.30 -20.58 -18.19
N SER A 260 -5.37 -19.32 -18.60
CA SER A 260 -6.48 -18.78 -19.37
C SER A 260 -6.59 -19.61 -20.64
N GLY A 261 -7.54 -20.55 -20.67
CA GLY A 261 -8.01 -21.13 -21.92
C GLY A 261 -8.57 -19.99 -22.80
N PRO A 262 -8.62 -20.18 -24.13
CA PRO A 262 -9.17 -19.17 -25.03
C PRO A 262 -10.56 -18.77 -24.55
N ALA A 263 -10.85 -17.47 -24.61
CA ALA A 263 -12.14 -16.92 -24.24
C ALA A 263 -13.23 -17.63 -25.04
N GLU A 264 -14.16 -18.29 -24.37
CA GLU A 264 -15.39 -18.75 -25.01
C GLU A 264 -16.13 -17.52 -25.57
N PRO A 265 -16.61 -17.57 -26.81
CA PRO A 265 -17.37 -16.48 -27.40
C PRO A 265 -18.64 -16.27 -26.58
N GLU A 266 -18.93 -15.00 -26.26
CA GLU A 266 -20.20 -14.60 -25.66
C GLU A 266 -21.35 -15.08 -26.55
N VAL A 267 -22.15 -16.01 -26.05
CA VAL A 267 -23.46 -16.32 -26.63
C VAL A 267 -24.35 -15.13 -26.34
N ARG A 268 -24.76 -14.44 -27.40
CA ARG A 268 -25.71 -13.31 -27.38
C ARG A 268 -27.11 -13.75 -26.99
#